data_a8b9c653086a9b73897ff88ebac013c6
#
_entry.id   a8b9c653086a9b73897ff88ebac013c6
#
_cell.length_a   1.000
_cell.length_b   1.000
_cell.length_c   1.000
_cell.angle_alpha   90.00
_cell.angle_beta   90.00
_cell.angle_gamma   90.00
#
_symmetry.space_group_name_H-M   'P 1'
#
loop_
_entity.id
_entity.type
_entity.pdbx_description
1 polymer ?
#
loop_
_entity_poly.entity_id
_entity_poly.type
_entity_poly.pdbx_seq_one_letter_code
_entity_poly.pdbx_strand_id
1 'polypeptide(L)'
;VVSVGPDTSVKEIASLLLEKRISGVPVLDQGRLVGLVSEGDLLHRHEIGTEHTKRTGSWWLRMFSTGETAADYVKAHGRRARDVMTPEVETVMPDTPVAEIATLLESHGIKRVPVMHDGQLVGIVSRANLVQALAGMREAAARVTPPADQAIRGRLKAELERQSWWG
;
A
#
# COMPACT_ATOMS: atom_id res chain seq x y z
N VAL A 1 2.83 2.93 13.12
CA VAL A 1 1.76 2.68 12.14
C VAL A 1 0.57 3.57 12.48
N VAL A 2 -0.03 4.24 11.48
CA VAL A 2 -1.28 4.99 11.67
C VAL A 2 -2.41 4.00 11.82
N SER A 3 -3.21 4.13 12.89
CA SER A 3 -4.35 3.25 13.20
C SER A 3 -5.49 4.07 13.81
N VAL A 4 -6.69 3.52 13.84
CA VAL A 4 -7.89 4.12 14.43
C VAL A 4 -8.56 3.15 15.40
N GLY A 5 -9.42 3.66 16.28
CA GLY A 5 -10.25 2.83 17.14
C GLY A 5 -11.56 2.41 16.45
N PRO A 6 -12.27 1.39 16.98
CA PRO A 6 -13.52 0.90 16.42
C PRO A 6 -14.64 1.95 16.42
N ASP A 7 -14.55 2.95 17.30
CA ASP A 7 -15.53 4.03 17.44
C ASP A 7 -15.20 5.28 16.60
N THR A 8 -14.05 5.32 15.93
CA THR A 8 -13.66 6.42 15.06
C THR A 8 -14.68 6.59 13.94
N SER A 9 -15.13 7.83 13.70
CA SER A 9 -16.12 8.10 12.66
C SER A 9 -15.55 7.91 11.25
N VAL A 10 -16.39 7.50 10.32
CA VAL A 10 -16.04 7.37 8.89
C VAL A 10 -15.48 8.66 8.32
N LYS A 11 -15.96 9.82 8.76
CA LYS A 11 -15.47 11.13 8.35
C LYS A 11 -14.02 11.36 8.80
N GLU A 12 -13.71 11.05 10.05
CA GLU A 12 -12.34 11.16 10.57
C GLU A 12 -11.40 10.19 9.84
N ILE A 13 -11.87 8.97 9.55
CA ILE A 13 -11.09 8.00 8.78
C ILE A 13 -10.81 8.55 7.37
N ALA A 14 -11.82 9.04 6.67
CA ALA A 14 -11.65 9.62 5.34
C ALA A 14 -10.65 10.79 5.35
N SER A 15 -10.76 11.70 6.32
CA SER A 15 -9.82 12.81 6.49
C SER A 15 -8.39 12.32 6.75
N LEU A 16 -8.25 11.29 7.61
CA LEU A 16 -6.95 10.69 7.94
C LEU A 16 -6.29 10.03 6.70
N LEU A 17 -7.06 9.28 5.91
CA LEU A 17 -6.56 8.64 4.68
C LEU A 17 -5.99 9.67 3.71
N LEU A 18 -6.68 10.80 3.56
CA LEU A 18 -6.27 11.88 2.67
C LEU A 18 -5.05 12.64 3.21
N GLU A 19 -5.10 13.05 4.47
CA GLU A 19 -4.02 13.80 5.12
C GLU A 19 -2.70 13.02 5.07
N LYS A 20 -2.77 11.73 5.40
CA LYS A 20 -1.59 10.84 5.43
C LYS A 20 -1.26 10.23 4.06
N ARG A 21 -2.08 10.48 3.02
CA ARG A 21 -1.95 9.90 1.68
C ARG A 21 -1.84 8.38 1.71
N ILE A 22 -2.67 7.75 2.54
CA ILE A 22 -2.77 6.30 2.68
C ILE A 22 -4.15 5.84 2.23
N SER A 23 -4.24 4.65 1.69
CA SER A 23 -5.47 4.09 1.12
C SER A 23 -6.17 3.08 2.03
N GLY A 24 -5.78 3.01 3.29
CA GLY A 24 -6.43 2.20 4.32
C GLY A 24 -5.69 2.26 5.64
N VAL A 25 -6.43 2.01 6.71
CA VAL A 25 -5.98 2.14 8.08
C VAL A 25 -6.44 0.94 8.92
N PRO A 26 -5.55 0.32 9.72
CA PRO A 26 -5.92 -0.72 10.67
C PRO A 26 -6.81 -0.16 11.79
N VAL A 27 -7.74 -0.99 12.24
CA VAL A 27 -8.59 -0.71 13.41
C VAL A 27 -8.08 -1.52 14.58
N LEU A 28 -7.69 -0.82 15.64
CA LEU A 28 -7.21 -1.43 16.87
C LEU A 28 -8.21 -1.22 18.01
N ASP A 29 -8.55 -2.29 18.70
CA ASP A 29 -9.28 -2.24 19.97
C ASP A 29 -8.36 -2.70 21.09
N GLN A 30 -8.13 -1.83 22.06
CA GLN A 30 -7.21 -2.09 23.19
C GLN A 30 -5.84 -2.65 22.74
N GLY A 31 -5.32 -2.13 21.63
CA GLY A 31 -4.04 -2.56 21.05
C GLY A 31 -4.11 -3.81 20.16
N ARG A 32 -5.26 -4.47 20.06
CA ARG A 32 -5.47 -5.65 19.21
C ARG A 32 -6.02 -5.24 17.84
N LEU A 33 -5.52 -5.83 16.79
CA LEU A 33 -6.06 -5.66 15.44
C LEU A 33 -7.43 -6.34 15.35
N VAL A 34 -8.49 -5.55 15.12
CA VAL A 34 -9.87 -6.02 15.02
C VAL A 34 -10.46 -5.84 13.63
N GLY A 35 -9.76 -5.13 12.76
CA GLY A 35 -10.22 -4.93 11.39
C GLY A 35 -9.31 -3.98 10.61
N LEU A 36 -9.71 -3.72 9.38
CA LEU A 36 -9.06 -2.76 8.48
C LEU A 36 -10.13 -1.98 7.73
N VAL A 37 -9.97 -0.67 7.63
CA VAL A 37 -10.81 0.20 6.79
C VAL A 37 -9.98 0.71 5.62
N SER A 38 -10.50 0.57 4.42
CA SER A 38 -9.89 1.04 3.19
C SER A 38 -10.79 2.02 2.43
N GLU A 39 -10.23 2.70 1.43
CA GLU A 39 -11.01 3.51 0.49
C GLU A 39 -12.16 2.71 -0.14
N GLY A 40 -11.92 1.42 -0.46
CA GLY A 40 -12.94 0.53 -1.01
C GLY A 40 -14.13 0.36 -0.06
N ASP A 41 -13.89 0.17 1.24
CA ASP A 41 -14.95 -0.01 2.23
C ASP A 41 -15.81 1.26 2.39
N LEU A 42 -15.18 2.41 2.25
CA LEU A 42 -15.87 3.70 2.27
C LEU A 42 -16.67 3.93 0.98
N LEU A 43 -16.23 3.36 -0.17
CA LEU A 43 -16.85 3.50 -1.48
C LEU A 43 -18.03 2.55 -1.70
N HIS A 44 -17.85 1.26 -1.41
CA HIS A 44 -18.85 0.23 -1.71
C HIS A 44 -20.19 0.41 -0.97
N ARG A 45 -20.18 1.06 0.18
CA ARG A 45 -21.43 1.33 0.90
C ARG A 45 -22.29 2.46 0.33
N HIS A 46 -21.74 3.26 -0.57
CA HIS A 46 -22.53 4.26 -1.27
C HIS A 46 -23.38 3.65 -2.39
N GLU A 47 -22.96 2.49 -2.93
CA GLU A 47 -23.68 1.81 -4.01
C GLU A 47 -24.88 0.98 -3.52
N ILE A 48 -24.94 0.60 -2.24
CA ILE A 48 -26.05 -0.20 -1.68
C ILE A 48 -27.33 0.64 -1.45
N GLY A 49 -27.26 1.95 -1.57
CA GLY A 49 -28.36 2.88 -1.31
C GLY A 49 -29.00 3.55 -2.52
N THR A 50 -28.52 3.33 -3.74
CA THR A 50 -29.09 3.95 -4.94
C THR A 50 -29.05 3.03 -6.14
N GLU A 51 -30.20 2.44 -6.46
CA GLU A 51 -30.49 1.98 -7.82
C GLU A 51 -30.34 3.17 -8.80
N HIS A 52 -29.66 2.89 -9.90
CA HIS A 52 -29.60 3.71 -11.11
C HIS A 52 -29.02 5.13 -11.02
N THR A 53 -27.71 5.25 -11.20
CA THR A 53 -27.20 6.22 -12.18
C THR A 53 -25.76 5.86 -12.57
N LYS A 54 -25.57 5.32 -13.78
CA LYS A 54 -24.30 5.31 -14.50
C LYS A 54 -23.86 6.76 -14.71
N ARG A 55 -22.87 7.24 -13.95
CA ARG A 55 -22.03 8.39 -14.35
C ARG A 55 -20.65 8.24 -13.76
N THR A 56 -19.71 7.94 -14.63
CA THR A 56 -18.28 8.07 -14.53
C THR A 56 -17.88 9.42 -13.94
N GLY A 57 -17.42 9.42 -12.72
CA GLY A 57 -16.84 10.61 -12.08
C GLY A 57 -16.49 10.27 -10.64
N SER A 58 -15.21 10.38 -10.32
CA SER A 58 -14.69 10.08 -8.99
C SER A 58 -15.45 10.92 -7.94
N TRP A 59 -16.44 10.35 -7.27
CA TRP A 59 -17.32 11.01 -6.30
C TRP A 59 -16.52 11.61 -5.12
N TRP A 60 -15.40 11.02 -4.77
CA TRP A 60 -14.50 11.52 -3.72
C TRP A 60 -13.88 12.89 -4.10
N LEU A 61 -13.65 13.16 -5.40
CA LEU A 61 -13.29 14.49 -5.90
C LEU A 61 -14.42 15.50 -5.70
N ARG A 62 -15.68 15.07 -5.77
CA ARG A 62 -16.86 15.92 -5.52
C ARG A 62 -17.07 16.21 -4.02
N MET A 63 -16.67 15.30 -3.13
CA MET A 63 -16.72 15.47 -1.69
C MET A 63 -15.81 16.63 -1.23
N PHE A 64 -14.77 16.97 -2.00
CA PHE A 64 -13.87 18.08 -1.72
C PHE A 64 -14.20 19.38 -2.48
N SER A 65 -15.07 19.32 -3.49
CA SER A 65 -15.44 20.48 -4.29
C SER A 65 -16.71 21.21 -3.81
N THR A 66 -17.51 20.59 -2.96
CA THR A 66 -18.75 21.18 -2.43
C THR A 66 -18.86 20.90 -0.92
N GLY A 67 -18.43 21.87 -0.11
CA GLY A 67 -18.29 21.73 1.34
C GLY A 67 -19.57 21.50 2.15
N GLU A 68 -20.77 21.54 1.58
CA GLU A 68 -22.03 21.43 2.32
C GLU A 68 -22.68 20.05 2.24
N THR A 69 -22.67 19.37 1.09
CA THR A 69 -23.36 18.10 0.91
C THR A 69 -22.68 16.89 1.58
N ALA A 70 -21.36 16.93 1.80
CA ALA A 70 -20.64 15.85 2.47
C ALA A 70 -20.88 15.86 3.99
N ALA A 71 -20.98 17.04 4.60
CA ALA A 71 -21.23 17.18 6.03
C ALA A 71 -22.65 16.72 6.43
N ASP A 72 -23.64 17.00 5.59
CA ASP A 72 -25.04 16.62 5.83
C ASP A 72 -25.26 15.13 5.62
N TYR A 73 -24.59 14.50 4.64
CA TYR A 73 -24.68 13.07 4.38
C TYR A 73 -24.04 12.24 5.52
N VAL A 74 -22.88 12.66 6.02
CA VAL A 74 -22.18 12.00 7.15
C VAL A 74 -22.93 12.19 8.46
N LYS A 75 -23.62 13.34 8.69
CA LYS A 75 -24.49 13.56 9.84
C LYS A 75 -25.69 12.60 9.87
N ALA A 76 -26.24 12.26 8.70
CA ALA A 76 -27.40 11.36 8.58
C ALA A 76 -27.05 9.87 8.80
N HIS A 77 -25.77 9.45 8.62
CA HIS A 77 -25.36 8.05 8.62
C HIS A 77 -24.20 7.75 9.57
N GLY A 78 -24.04 8.50 10.65
CA GLY A 78 -22.96 8.46 11.66
C GLY A 78 -22.32 7.08 11.91
N ARG A 79 -21.65 6.51 10.90
CA ARG A 79 -21.05 5.19 10.94
C ARG A 79 -19.62 5.29 11.48
N ARG A 80 -19.28 4.31 12.28
CA ARG A 80 -17.98 4.18 12.94
C ARG A 80 -17.13 3.15 12.20
N ALA A 81 -15.84 3.10 12.51
CA ALA A 81 -14.92 2.12 11.94
C ALA A 81 -15.46 0.69 12.01
N ARG A 82 -16.00 0.28 13.16
CA ARG A 82 -16.58 -1.07 13.39
C ARG A 82 -17.68 -1.45 12.41
N ASP A 83 -18.43 -0.47 11.89
CA ASP A 83 -19.58 -0.72 11.00
C ASP A 83 -19.17 -0.91 9.54
N VAL A 84 -17.97 -0.45 9.20
CA VAL A 84 -17.46 -0.41 7.82
C VAL A 84 -16.21 -1.24 7.60
N MET A 85 -15.48 -1.61 8.66
CA MET A 85 -14.24 -2.37 8.56
C MET A 85 -14.45 -3.78 8.04
N THR A 86 -13.44 -4.32 7.39
CA THR A 86 -13.28 -5.74 7.16
C THR A 86 -12.73 -6.37 8.44
N PRO A 87 -13.49 -7.27 9.12
CA PRO A 87 -13.09 -7.78 10.44
C PRO A 87 -12.02 -8.87 10.36
N GLU A 88 -12.06 -9.71 9.32
CA GLU A 88 -11.08 -10.78 9.10
C GLU A 88 -9.95 -10.24 8.24
N VAL A 89 -8.82 -9.91 8.88
CA VAL A 89 -7.68 -9.30 8.22
C VAL A 89 -6.55 -10.30 8.14
N GLU A 90 -6.12 -10.61 6.91
CA GLU A 90 -4.88 -11.36 6.70
C GLU A 90 -3.70 -10.56 7.24
N THR A 91 -2.79 -11.23 7.92
CA THR A 91 -1.60 -10.63 8.52
C THR A 91 -0.35 -11.40 8.17
N VAL A 92 0.80 -10.74 8.22
CA VAL A 92 2.12 -11.35 8.01
C VAL A 92 3.03 -11.02 9.18
N MET A 93 4.14 -11.74 9.29
CA MET A 93 5.19 -11.48 10.26
C MET A 93 6.31 -10.61 9.66
N PRO A 94 7.17 -9.97 10.47
CA PRO A 94 8.27 -9.12 9.95
C PRO A 94 9.27 -9.85 9.07
N ASP A 95 9.43 -11.16 9.27
CA ASP A 95 10.35 -12.04 8.55
C ASP A 95 9.68 -12.76 7.35
N THR A 96 8.39 -12.50 7.10
CA THR A 96 7.70 -13.09 5.95
C THR A 96 8.34 -12.65 4.63
N PRO A 97 8.77 -13.58 3.77
CA PRO A 97 9.39 -13.26 2.49
C PRO A 97 8.50 -12.38 1.60
N VAL A 98 9.12 -11.41 0.91
CA VAL A 98 8.39 -10.47 0.02
C VAL A 98 7.59 -11.21 -1.06
N ALA A 99 8.10 -12.33 -1.57
CA ALA A 99 7.41 -13.15 -2.55
C ALA A 99 6.11 -13.77 -2.00
N GLU A 100 6.12 -14.21 -0.75
CA GLU A 100 4.93 -14.72 -0.07
C GLU A 100 3.91 -13.61 0.16
N ILE A 101 4.36 -12.42 0.57
CA ILE A 101 3.48 -11.24 0.71
C ILE A 101 2.84 -10.90 -0.63
N ALA A 102 3.60 -10.92 -1.73
CA ALA A 102 3.08 -10.66 -3.07
C ALA A 102 1.99 -11.68 -3.46
N THR A 103 2.26 -12.97 -3.24
CA THR A 103 1.31 -14.06 -3.50
C THR A 103 0.04 -13.92 -2.65
N LEU A 104 0.19 -13.58 -1.36
CA LEU A 104 -0.95 -13.35 -0.46
C LEU A 104 -1.84 -12.20 -0.97
N LEU A 105 -1.23 -11.05 -1.32
CA LEU A 105 -1.96 -9.90 -1.83
C LEU A 105 -2.68 -10.19 -3.16
N GLU A 106 -2.11 -11.05 -3.99
CA GLU A 106 -2.69 -11.43 -5.28
C GLU A 106 -3.82 -12.45 -5.10
N SER A 107 -3.57 -13.55 -4.39
CA SER A 107 -4.52 -14.65 -4.21
C SER A 107 -5.80 -14.22 -3.48
N HIS A 108 -5.69 -13.32 -2.50
CA HIS A 108 -6.83 -12.78 -1.76
C HIS A 108 -7.42 -11.50 -2.39
N GLY A 109 -6.85 -11.01 -3.49
CA GLY A 109 -7.32 -9.79 -4.15
C GLY A 109 -7.18 -8.51 -3.30
N ILE A 110 -6.36 -8.55 -2.25
CA ILE A 110 -6.17 -7.45 -1.30
C ILE A 110 -5.02 -6.52 -1.71
N LYS A 111 -5.08 -5.26 -1.28
CA LYS A 111 -4.10 -4.23 -1.66
C LYS A 111 -3.03 -4.02 -0.61
N ARG A 112 -3.24 -4.49 0.61
CA ARG A 112 -2.33 -4.31 1.75
C ARG A 112 -2.56 -5.39 2.80
N VAL A 113 -1.54 -5.60 3.63
CA VAL A 113 -1.53 -6.56 4.72
C VAL A 113 -0.82 -5.95 5.93
N PRO A 114 -1.42 -5.99 7.13
CA PRO A 114 -0.74 -5.62 8.37
C PRO A 114 0.38 -6.58 8.71
N VAL A 115 1.45 -6.04 9.28
CA VAL A 115 2.58 -6.82 9.82
C VAL A 115 2.42 -6.89 11.31
N MET A 116 2.32 -8.10 11.85
CA MET A 116 2.14 -8.35 13.28
C MET A 116 3.40 -8.98 13.86
N HIS A 117 3.79 -8.52 15.04
CA HIS A 117 4.86 -9.12 15.83
C HIS A 117 4.44 -9.19 17.31
N ASP A 118 4.50 -10.37 17.87
CA ASP A 118 4.07 -10.63 19.26
C ASP A 118 2.66 -10.07 19.60
N GLY A 119 1.73 -10.22 18.65
CA GLY A 119 0.36 -9.74 18.80
C GLY A 119 0.18 -8.23 18.62
N GLN A 120 1.24 -7.50 18.31
CA GLN A 120 1.23 -6.06 18.09
C GLN A 120 1.36 -5.70 16.61
N LEU A 121 0.68 -4.65 16.19
CA LEU A 121 0.80 -4.09 14.85
C LEU A 121 2.11 -3.29 14.73
N VAL A 122 3.08 -3.83 13.98
CA VAL A 122 4.39 -3.19 13.80
C VAL A 122 4.56 -2.54 12.42
N GLY A 123 3.76 -2.93 11.44
CA GLY A 123 3.87 -2.41 10.07
C GLY A 123 2.60 -2.62 9.24
N ILE A 124 2.64 -2.12 8.03
CA ILE A 124 1.67 -2.41 6.97
C ILE A 124 2.41 -2.43 5.63
N VAL A 125 2.18 -3.47 4.84
CA VAL A 125 2.76 -3.61 3.51
C VAL A 125 1.65 -3.51 2.48
N SER A 126 1.88 -2.74 1.42
CA SER A 126 0.96 -2.57 0.30
C SER A 126 1.60 -3.00 -1.02
N ARG A 127 0.78 -3.22 -2.05
CA ARG A 127 1.27 -3.46 -3.42
C ARG A 127 2.21 -2.33 -3.90
N ALA A 128 1.93 -1.08 -3.52
CA ALA A 128 2.79 0.05 -3.85
C ALA A 128 4.19 -0.07 -3.23
N ASN A 129 4.28 -0.56 -1.98
CA ASN A 129 5.58 -0.80 -1.35
C ASN A 129 6.38 -1.90 -2.06
N LEU A 130 5.71 -2.96 -2.52
CA LEU A 130 6.36 -4.02 -3.30
C LEU A 130 6.90 -3.48 -4.63
N VAL A 131 6.13 -2.65 -5.34
CA VAL A 131 6.58 -2.01 -6.59
C VAL A 131 7.77 -1.09 -6.33
N GLN A 132 7.74 -0.30 -5.27
CA GLN A 132 8.87 0.56 -4.87
C GLN A 132 10.13 -0.26 -4.55
N ALA A 133 9.98 -1.37 -3.82
CA ALA A 133 11.10 -2.26 -3.51
C ALA A 133 11.73 -2.86 -4.79
N LEU A 134 10.90 -3.29 -5.75
CA LEU A 134 11.36 -3.78 -7.05
C LEU A 134 12.08 -2.72 -7.87
N ALA A 135 11.58 -1.47 -7.88
CA ALA A 135 12.24 -0.35 -8.55
C ALA A 135 13.60 -0.05 -7.91
N GLY A 136 13.68 -0.02 -6.58
CA GLY A 136 14.93 0.19 -5.84
C GLY A 136 15.96 -0.94 -6.06
N MET A 137 15.52 -2.19 -6.17
CA MET A 137 16.38 -3.32 -6.51
C MET A 137 16.98 -3.18 -7.91
N ARG A 138 16.21 -2.71 -8.89
CA ARG A 138 16.71 -2.46 -10.27
C ARG A 138 17.74 -1.34 -10.30
N GLU A 139 17.54 -0.27 -9.54
CA GLU A 139 18.54 0.81 -9.43
C GLU A 139 19.81 0.35 -8.73
N ALA A 140 19.68 -0.44 -7.65
CA ALA A 140 20.85 -1.04 -6.96
C ALA A 140 21.60 -2.00 -7.88
N ALA A 141 20.89 -2.86 -8.63
CA ALA A 141 21.50 -3.75 -9.62
C ALA A 141 22.14 -2.99 -10.79
N ALA A 142 21.55 -1.88 -11.23
CA ALA A 142 22.12 -1.03 -12.27
C ALA A 142 23.36 -0.25 -11.79
N ARG A 143 23.47 0.03 -10.50
CA ARG A 143 24.68 0.64 -9.88
C ARG A 143 25.80 -0.35 -9.63
N VAL A 144 25.50 -1.64 -9.56
CA VAL A 144 26.47 -2.73 -9.59
C VAL A 144 26.73 -3.08 -11.05
N THR A 145 27.25 -2.13 -11.82
CA THR A 145 28.00 -2.47 -13.03
C THR A 145 29.24 -3.20 -12.56
N PRO A 146 29.46 -4.47 -12.94
CA PRO A 146 30.61 -5.18 -12.42
C PRO A 146 31.87 -4.42 -12.83
N PRO A 147 32.82 -4.16 -11.92
CA PRO A 147 34.12 -3.69 -12.32
C PRO A 147 34.85 -4.65 -13.27
N ALA A 148 34.27 -5.82 -13.49
CA ALA A 148 34.72 -6.86 -14.40
C ALA A 148 34.84 -6.39 -15.85
N ASP A 149 33.92 -5.61 -16.39
CA ASP A 149 33.96 -5.30 -17.82
C ASP A 149 35.07 -4.27 -18.17
N GLN A 150 35.30 -3.28 -17.32
CA GLN A 150 36.46 -2.37 -17.45
C GLN A 150 37.79 -3.07 -17.13
N ALA A 151 37.81 -3.94 -16.11
CA ALA A 151 38.98 -4.72 -15.78
C ALA A 151 39.31 -5.78 -16.84
N ILE A 152 38.29 -6.41 -17.45
CA ILE A 152 38.47 -7.35 -18.55
C ILE A 152 38.96 -6.62 -19.79
N ARG A 153 38.37 -5.48 -20.15
CA ARG A 153 38.83 -4.65 -21.27
C ARG A 153 40.26 -4.13 -21.05
N GLY A 154 40.58 -3.70 -19.84
CA GLY A 154 41.96 -3.27 -19.49
C GLY A 154 42.99 -4.40 -19.57
N ARG A 155 42.63 -5.62 -19.11
CA ARG A 155 43.48 -6.82 -19.24
C ARG A 155 43.64 -7.26 -20.69
N LEU A 156 42.55 -7.28 -21.44
CA LEU A 156 42.61 -7.64 -22.86
C LEU A 156 43.44 -6.66 -23.66
N LYS A 157 43.32 -5.36 -23.40
CA LYS A 157 44.15 -4.33 -24.05
C LYS A 157 45.62 -4.46 -23.70
N ALA A 158 45.93 -4.67 -22.41
CA ALA A 158 47.31 -4.87 -21.96
C ALA A 158 47.95 -6.16 -22.50
N GLU A 159 47.14 -7.22 -22.70
CA GLU A 159 47.62 -8.48 -23.30
C GLU A 159 47.86 -8.34 -24.78
N LEU A 160 46.97 -7.64 -25.50
CA LEU A 160 47.14 -7.33 -26.91
C LEU A 160 48.38 -6.43 -27.17
N GLU A 161 48.65 -5.48 -26.30
CA GLU A 161 49.86 -4.62 -26.38
C GLU A 161 51.17 -5.37 -26.06
N ARG A 162 51.11 -6.46 -25.28
CA ARG A 162 52.27 -7.35 -25.01
C ARG A 162 52.60 -8.30 -26.15
N GLN A 163 51.59 -8.67 -26.93
CA GLN A 163 51.81 -9.56 -28.07
C GLN A 163 52.09 -8.71 -29.28
N SER A 164 53.32 -8.21 -29.34
CA SER A 164 53.86 -7.57 -30.55
C SER A 164 54.09 -8.63 -31.64
N TRP A 165 53.02 -8.93 -32.39
CA TRP A 165 53.07 -9.88 -33.49
C TRP A 165 53.48 -9.27 -34.81
N TRP A 166 53.79 -8.02 -34.84
CA TRP A 166 54.10 -7.29 -36.05
C TRP A 166 55.50 -6.66 -35.91
N GLY A 167 56.50 -7.46 -36.13
CA GLY A 167 57.87 -7.08 -36.46
C GLY A 167 58.19 -7.58 -37.86
#